data_e7ff1590edc3dea20240ff9f692be4f7
#
_entry.id   e7ff1590edc3dea20240ff9f692be4f7
#
_cell.length_a   1.000
_cell.length_b   1.000
_cell.length_c   1.000
_cell.angle_alpha   90.00
_cell.angle_beta   90.00
_cell.angle_gamma   90.00
#
_symmetry.space_group_name_H-M   'P 1'
#
loop_
_entity.id
_entity.type
_entity.pdbx_description
1 polymer ?
#
loop_
_entity_poly.entity_id
_entity_poly.type
_entity_poly.pdbx_seq_one_letter_code
_entity_poly.pdbx_strand_id
1 'polypeptide(L)'
;LAGIPCRYNGTAKPDSRIIEMVRAGLAIPVCPEQLGGLTTPRIPADIRGEKVVSKNGVDVTAQFNKGAQITLEIAKLYDCREAILKSRSPSCGKIDGITAKLLKKNGIIVKTEEEL
;
A
#
# COMPACT_ATOMS: atom_id res chain seq x y z
N LEU A 1 -4.32 -4.39 6.63
CA LEU A 1 -5.11 -5.63 6.49
C LEU A 1 -4.53 -6.79 7.31
N ALA A 2 -3.22 -6.89 7.40
CA ALA A 2 -2.56 -7.95 8.18
C ALA A 2 -2.60 -7.72 9.70
N GLY A 3 -3.21 -6.63 10.17
CA GLY A 3 -3.33 -6.31 11.59
C GLY A 3 -2.16 -5.51 12.16
N ILE A 4 -1.21 -5.13 11.35
CA ILE A 4 -0.07 -4.30 11.77
C ILE A 4 -0.52 -2.84 11.82
N PRO A 5 -0.25 -2.09 12.91
CA PRO A 5 -0.72 -0.72 13.08
C PRO A 5 0.08 0.28 12.24
N CYS A 6 -0.11 0.25 10.93
CA CYS A 6 0.64 1.07 9.97
C CYS A 6 -0.19 2.17 9.28
N ARG A 7 -1.46 2.32 9.64
CA ARG A 7 -2.30 3.40 9.10
C ARG A 7 -1.79 4.75 9.59
N TYR A 8 -2.14 5.81 8.84
CA TYR A 8 -1.69 7.18 9.15
C TYR A 8 -1.92 7.60 10.61
N ASN A 9 -2.98 7.10 11.25
CA ASN A 9 -3.32 7.42 12.63
C ASN A 9 -2.74 6.44 13.66
N GLY A 10 -1.85 5.53 13.25
CA GLY A 10 -1.24 4.53 14.12
C GLY A 10 -2.13 3.34 14.45
N THR A 11 -3.24 3.17 13.74
CA THR A 11 -4.14 2.03 13.92
C THR A 11 -3.96 0.99 12.81
N ALA A 12 -4.69 -0.13 12.94
CA ALA A 12 -4.76 -1.17 11.91
C ALA A 12 -6.20 -1.33 11.42
N LYS A 13 -6.35 -1.91 10.24
CA LYS A 13 -7.64 -2.40 9.71
C LYS A 13 -7.50 -3.90 9.46
N PRO A 14 -7.56 -4.73 10.51
CA PRO A 14 -7.36 -6.17 10.34
C PRO A 14 -8.49 -6.81 9.53
N ASP A 15 -8.09 -7.74 8.68
CA ASP A 15 -9.00 -8.61 7.94
C ASP A 15 -8.59 -10.05 8.23
N SER A 16 -9.49 -10.84 8.79
CA SER A 16 -9.20 -12.20 9.24
C SER A 16 -8.74 -13.10 8.08
N ARG A 17 -9.26 -12.90 6.88
CA ARG A 17 -8.87 -13.68 5.69
C ARG A 17 -7.42 -13.41 5.31
N ILE A 18 -6.99 -12.16 5.40
CA ILE A 18 -5.62 -11.75 5.10
C ILE A 18 -4.66 -12.26 6.17
N ILE A 19 -5.03 -12.13 7.45
CA ILE A 19 -4.22 -12.62 8.56
C ILE A 19 -3.96 -14.12 8.41
N GLU A 20 -4.98 -14.90 8.07
CA GLU A 20 -4.83 -16.34 7.82
C GLU A 20 -3.87 -16.63 6.65
N MET A 21 -3.95 -15.86 5.58
CA MET A 21 -3.02 -16.02 4.44
C MET A 21 -1.57 -15.76 4.86
N VAL A 22 -1.33 -14.72 5.66
CA VAL A 22 0.01 -14.41 6.18
C VAL A 22 0.52 -15.51 7.09
N ARG A 23 -0.31 -15.99 8.02
CA ARG A 23 0.04 -17.10 8.93
C ARG A 23 0.36 -18.39 8.19
N ALA A 24 -0.34 -18.64 7.08
CA ALA A 24 -0.12 -19.84 6.26
C ALA A 24 1.11 -19.70 5.32
N GLY A 25 1.82 -18.58 5.35
CA GLY A 25 2.95 -18.34 4.46
C GLY A 25 2.57 -18.04 3.01
N LEU A 26 1.30 -17.70 2.74
CA LEU A 26 0.79 -17.45 1.40
C LEU A 26 0.83 -15.98 1.02
N ALA A 27 1.09 -15.08 1.95
CA ALA A 27 1.12 -13.64 1.72
C ALA A 27 2.21 -12.97 2.55
N ILE A 28 2.73 -11.86 2.03
CA ILE A 28 3.76 -11.05 2.68
C ILE A 28 3.14 -9.70 2.98
N PRO A 29 3.13 -9.26 4.25
CA PRO A 29 2.59 -7.95 4.62
C PRO A 29 3.57 -6.84 4.29
N VAL A 30 3.07 -5.77 3.67
CA VAL A 30 3.85 -4.56 3.38
C VAL A 30 3.00 -3.33 3.59
N CYS A 31 3.63 -2.22 3.92
CA CYS A 31 2.99 -0.91 3.90
C CYS A 31 3.83 0.03 3.03
N PRO A 32 3.37 0.36 1.82
CA PRO A 32 4.14 1.21 0.91
C PRO A 32 4.47 2.58 1.49
N GLU A 33 3.58 3.16 2.30
CA GLU A 33 3.85 4.47 2.91
C GLU A 33 4.99 4.39 3.91
N GLN A 34 5.04 3.36 4.76
CA GLN A 34 6.17 3.15 5.67
C GLN A 34 7.46 2.82 4.91
N LEU A 35 7.40 1.99 3.89
CA LEU A 35 8.55 1.66 3.05
C LEU A 35 9.12 2.90 2.35
N GLY A 36 8.27 3.86 2.03
CA GLY A 36 8.68 5.14 1.44
C GLY A 36 9.31 6.12 2.43
N GLY A 37 9.35 5.78 3.70
CA GLY A 37 9.96 6.62 4.74
C GLY A 37 8.99 7.51 5.51
N LEU A 38 7.68 7.29 5.35
CA LEU A 38 6.69 8.04 6.13
C LEU A 38 6.53 7.44 7.52
N THR A 39 6.42 8.30 8.52
CA THR A 39 6.25 7.89 9.92
C THR A 39 4.84 7.39 10.21
N THR A 40 4.68 6.67 11.32
CA THR A 40 3.39 6.25 11.84
C THR A 40 3.32 6.68 13.32
N PRO A 41 2.37 7.54 13.77
CA PRO A 41 1.34 8.18 12.94
C PRO A 41 1.90 9.26 11.99
N ARG A 42 1.10 9.67 11.01
CA ARG A 42 1.44 10.69 10.03
C ARG A 42 0.21 11.46 9.59
N ILE A 43 0.43 12.61 8.97
CA ILE A 43 -0.65 13.40 8.40
C ILE A 43 -1.15 12.70 7.13
N PRO A 44 -2.49 12.52 6.96
CA PRO A 44 -3.03 11.91 5.75
C PRO A 44 -2.73 12.74 4.51
N ALA A 45 -2.61 12.09 3.37
CA ALA A 45 -2.30 12.72 2.11
C ALA A 45 -3.33 12.35 1.04
N ASP A 46 -3.45 13.20 0.03
CA ASP A 46 -4.34 13.01 -1.11
C ASP A 46 -3.55 13.10 -2.42
N ILE A 47 -4.02 12.35 -3.41
CA ILE A 47 -3.48 12.43 -4.76
C ILE A 47 -4.03 13.69 -5.43
N ARG A 48 -3.13 14.51 -5.99
CA ARG A 48 -3.48 15.72 -6.74
C ARG A 48 -2.74 15.72 -8.07
N GLY A 49 -3.40 15.21 -9.12
CA GLY A 49 -2.77 15.00 -10.42
C GLY A 49 -1.65 13.97 -10.31
N GLU A 50 -0.43 14.38 -10.65
CA GLU A 50 0.76 13.52 -10.55
C GLU A 50 1.46 13.61 -9.19
N LYS A 51 0.94 14.43 -8.28
CA LYS A 51 1.54 14.67 -6.96
C LYS A 51 0.69 14.06 -5.85
N VAL A 52 1.35 13.77 -4.75
CA VAL A 52 0.73 13.38 -3.49
C VAL A 52 1.07 14.44 -2.46
N VAL A 53 0.04 15.07 -1.89
CA VAL A 53 0.21 16.20 -0.97
C VAL A 53 -0.50 15.89 0.34
N SER A 54 0.19 16.08 1.45
CA SER A 54 -0.42 15.92 2.78
C SER A 54 -1.44 17.02 3.03
N LYS A 55 -2.36 16.80 3.97
CA LYS A 55 -3.40 17.78 4.29
C LYS A 55 -2.85 19.11 4.82
N ASN A 56 -1.62 19.11 5.35
CA ASN A 56 -0.92 20.34 5.74
C ASN A 56 -0.08 20.97 4.62
N GLY A 57 -0.25 20.51 3.39
CA GLY A 57 0.38 21.12 2.21
C GLY A 57 1.80 20.65 1.88
N VAL A 58 2.29 19.61 2.53
CA VAL A 58 3.63 19.07 2.25
C VAL A 58 3.57 18.08 1.09
N ASP A 59 4.44 18.26 0.09
CA ASP A 59 4.57 17.31 -1.02
C ASP A 59 5.30 16.05 -0.55
N VAL A 60 4.62 14.92 -0.60
CA VAL A 60 5.16 13.60 -0.22
C VAL A 60 5.22 12.64 -1.40
N THR A 61 5.20 13.16 -2.62
CA THR A 61 5.23 12.37 -3.85
C THR A 61 6.44 11.46 -3.91
N ALA A 62 7.62 11.95 -3.56
CA ALA A 62 8.85 11.16 -3.58
C ALA A 62 8.76 9.94 -2.65
N GLN A 63 8.20 10.13 -1.45
CA GLN A 63 8.02 9.05 -0.48
C GLN A 63 7.02 8.00 -0.98
N PHE A 64 5.91 8.43 -1.58
CA PHE A 64 4.93 7.51 -2.16
C PHE A 64 5.52 6.72 -3.33
N ASN A 65 6.25 7.37 -4.21
CA ASN A 65 6.92 6.71 -5.34
C ASN A 65 7.99 5.72 -4.89
N LYS A 66 8.79 6.10 -3.89
CA LYS A 66 9.78 5.21 -3.30
C LYS A 66 9.15 3.97 -2.68
N GLY A 67 8.08 4.15 -1.92
CA GLY A 67 7.36 3.05 -1.29
C GLY A 67 6.74 2.10 -2.31
N ALA A 68 6.17 2.65 -3.39
CA ALA A 68 5.63 1.85 -4.49
C ALA A 68 6.74 1.04 -5.18
N GLN A 69 7.89 1.64 -5.45
CA GLN A 69 9.00 0.97 -6.09
C GLN A 69 9.56 -0.16 -5.22
N ILE A 70 9.73 0.07 -3.92
CA ILE A 70 10.19 -0.97 -2.98
C ILE A 70 9.18 -2.11 -2.91
N THR A 71 7.89 -1.80 -2.88
CA THR A 71 6.83 -2.81 -2.89
C THR A 71 6.90 -3.67 -4.15
N LEU A 72 7.11 -3.07 -5.31
CA LEU A 72 7.29 -3.81 -6.56
C LEU A 72 8.52 -4.73 -6.50
N GLU A 73 9.63 -4.25 -5.96
CA GLU A 73 10.85 -5.05 -5.81
C GLU A 73 10.62 -6.25 -4.90
N ILE A 74 9.90 -6.08 -3.79
CA ILE A 74 9.52 -7.19 -2.91
C ILE A 74 8.65 -8.19 -3.66
N ALA A 75 7.65 -7.72 -4.41
CA ALA A 75 6.77 -8.59 -5.18
C ALA A 75 7.55 -9.43 -6.20
N LYS A 76 8.52 -8.83 -6.89
CA LYS A 76 9.39 -9.52 -7.84
C LYS A 76 10.29 -10.55 -7.15
N LEU A 77 10.86 -10.20 -6.01
CA LEU A 77 11.74 -11.07 -5.24
C LEU A 77 11.04 -12.37 -4.82
N TYR A 78 9.77 -12.29 -4.47
CA TYR A 78 8.96 -13.43 -4.03
C TYR A 78 8.08 -14.01 -5.15
N ASP A 79 8.24 -13.58 -6.39
CA ASP A 79 7.43 -14.00 -7.54
C ASP A 79 5.92 -13.85 -7.30
N CYS A 80 5.51 -12.77 -6.64
CA CYS A 80 4.12 -12.48 -6.40
C CYS A 80 3.41 -12.10 -7.70
N ARG A 81 2.28 -12.74 -7.99
CA ARG A 81 1.46 -12.46 -9.17
C ARG A 81 0.22 -11.65 -8.85
N GLU A 82 -0.15 -11.60 -7.58
CA GLU A 82 -1.31 -10.88 -7.09
C GLU A 82 -0.94 -10.04 -5.87
N ALA A 83 -1.65 -8.93 -5.71
CA ALA A 83 -1.57 -8.08 -4.53
C ALA A 83 -2.97 -7.79 -4.02
N ILE A 84 -3.16 -7.88 -2.71
CA ILE A 84 -4.40 -7.47 -2.04
C ILE A 84 -4.07 -6.19 -1.30
N LEU A 85 -4.65 -5.10 -1.75
CA LEU A 85 -4.34 -3.77 -1.25
C LEU A 85 -5.54 -3.15 -0.57
N LYS A 86 -5.30 -2.32 0.43
CA LYS A 86 -6.35 -1.61 1.17
C LYS A 86 -7.08 -0.64 0.24
N SER A 87 -8.40 -0.79 0.14
CA SER A 87 -9.24 0.13 -0.62
C SER A 87 -9.13 1.57 -0.08
N ARG A 88 -9.34 2.55 -0.95
CA ARG A 88 -9.42 3.97 -0.61
C ARG A 88 -8.15 4.56 0.02
N SER A 89 -7.01 3.91 -0.18
CA SER A 89 -5.72 4.44 0.24
C SER A 89 -5.06 5.22 -0.90
N PRO A 90 -4.35 6.32 -0.65
CA PRO A 90 -3.62 7.04 -1.70
C PRO A 90 -2.48 6.20 -2.31
N SER A 91 -1.92 5.25 -1.59
CA SER A 91 -0.91 4.33 -2.15
C SER A 91 -1.53 3.05 -2.69
N CYS A 92 -2.53 2.50 -2.01
CA CYS A 92 -3.05 1.15 -2.24
C CYS A 92 -4.40 1.11 -2.95
N GLY A 93 -5.17 2.19 -3.01
CA GLY A 93 -6.47 2.22 -3.67
C GLY A 93 -6.39 1.73 -5.13
N LYS A 94 -7.25 0.80 -5.51
CA LYS A 94 -7.15 0.06 -6.79
C LYS A 94 -7.12 0.94 -8.03
N ILE A 95 -7.88 2.03 -8.05
CA ILE A 95 -8.01 2.91 -9.22
C ILE A 95 -6.89 3.94 -9.26
N ASP A 96 -6.68 4.67 -8.17
CA ASP A 96 -5.81 5.84 -8.12
C ASP A 96 -4.55 5.65 -7.27
N GLY A 97 -4.46 4.60 -6.48
CA GLY A 97 -3.34 4.37 -5.59
C GLY A 97 -2.01 4.29 -6.34
N ILE A 98 -1.00 4.97 -5.85
CA ILE A 98 0.32 5.04 -6.50
C ILE A 98 0.95 3.65 -6.64
N THR A 99 0.94 2.87 -5.56
CA THR A 99 1.46 1.50 -5.57
C THR A 99 0.61 0.59 -6.46
N ALA A 100 -0.72 0.69 -6.37
CA ALA A 100 -1.62 -0.10 -7.19
C ALA A 100 -1.36 0.10 -8.70
N LYS A 101 -1.19 1.34 -9.12
CA LYS A 101 -0.90 1.65 -10.53
C LYS A 101 0.43 1.05 -10.97
N LEU A 102 1.47 1.17 -10.16
CA LEU A 102 2.79 0.65 -10.49
C LEU A 102 2.77 -0.88 -10.59
N LEU A 103 2.11 -1.57 -9.67
CA LEU A 103 1.99 -3.02 -9.70
C LEU A 103 1.25 -3.51 -10.93
N LYS A 104 0.11 -2.87 -11.26
CA LYS A 104 -0.67 -3.21 -12.46
C LYS A 104 0.16 -3.02 -13.74
N LYS A 105 0.89 -1.93 -13.85
CA LYS A 105 1.76 -1.63 -14.99
C LYS A 105 2.81 -2.72 -15.20
N ASN A 106 3.21 -3.40 -14.14
CA ASN A 106 4.20 -4.48 -14.17
C ASN A 106 3.57 -5.88 -14.18
N GLY A 107 2.29 -5.99 -14.53
CA GLY A 107 1.63 -7.28 -14.75
C GLY A 107 1.13 -7.96 -13.49
N ILE A 108 1.13 -7.30 -12.34
CA ILE A 108 0.60 -7.86 -11.09
C ILE A 108 -0.89 -7.57 -11.00
N ILE A 109 -1.68 -8.60 -10.70
CA ILE A 109 -3.13 -8.49 -10.52
C ILE A 109 -3.39 -7.83 -9.16
N VAL A 110 -4.07 -6.70 -9.17
CA VAL A 110 -4.39 -5.97 -7.94
C VAL A 110 -5.86 -6.14 -7.58
N LYS A 111 -6.12 -6.59 -6.36
CA LYS A 111 -7.45 -6.70 -5.76
C LYS A 111 -7.47 -5.89 -4.46
N THR A 112 -8.64 -5.53 -4.00
CA THR A 112 -8.82 -4.96 -2.67
C THR A 112 -9.50 -5.97 -1.76
N GLU A 113 -9.51 -5.68 -0.43
CA GLU A 113 -10.22 -6.50 0.55
C GLU A 113 -11.73 -6.57 0.27
N GLU A 114 -12.27 -5.59 -0.44
CA GLU A 114 -13.69 -5.56 -0.80
C GLU A 114 -14.04 -6.57 -1.91
N GLU A 115 -13.05 -7.09 -2.62
CA GLU A 115 -13.23 -8.05 -3.73
C GLU A 115 -13.00 -9.51 -3.31
N LEU A 116 -12.72 -9.76 -2.06
CA LEU A 116 -12.50 -11.11 -1.55
C LEU A 116 -13.79 -11.84 -1.19
#